data_50d41764b41c2851696901d423246871
#
_entry.id   50d41764b41c2851696901d423246871
#
_cell.length_a   1.000
_cell.length_b   1.000
_cell.length_c   1.000
_cell.angle_alpha   90.00
_cell.angle_beta   90.00
_cell.angle_gamma   90.00
#
_symmetry.space_group_name_H-M   'P 1'
#
loop_
_entity.id
_entity.type
_entity.pdbx_description
1 polymer ?
#
loop_
_entity_poly.entity_id
_entity_poly.type
_entity_poly.pdbx_seq_one_letter_code
_entity_poly.pdbx_strand_id
1 'polypeptide(L)'
;MAVEFDLRQKSTRELNAALHRLNGSGDTGTWRIRNPHGLHTLAVGVDAPLTIDIEGHVGYYCAGMNKYARITIHGNAGPGVAENMMSGVVRVTGSASQYAGATAHGGLLVIEGDASSRCGISMKGVDIVVQGVVGHMSAFMAQSGRLVVCGNAGDALGDSLYEARVYVRGTVASLGADCVEKPMKDKHKQELEGLMNEAGITGADAAEFRRFGSARTLYNFNVDNADAY
;
A
#
# COMPACT_ATOMS: atom_id res chain seq x y z
N MET A 1 -24.89 0.26 -14.46
CA MET A 1 -24.43 -1.10 -14.86
C MET A 1 -22.92 -1.10 -14.92
N ALA A 2 -22.24 -2.18 -14.48
CA ALA A 2 -20.79 -2.31 -14.59
C ALA A 2 -20.37 -2.50 -16.05
N VAL A 3 -19.26 -1.88 -16.44
CA VAL A 3 -18.60 -2.13 -17.73
C VAL A 3 -17.79 -3.43 -17.61
N GLU A 4 -18.13 -4.43 -18.41
CA GLU A 4 -17.39 -5.69 -18.46
C GLU A 4 -16.23 -5.61 -19.46
N PHE A 5 -15.03 -6.02 -19.04
CA PHE A 5 -13.85 -6.05 -19.88
C PHE A 5 -13.14 -7.42 -19.77
N ASP A 6 -13.14 -8.21 -20.84
CA ASP A 6 -12.54 -9.55 -20.86
C ASP A 6 -11.15 -9.50 -21.52
N LEU A 7 -10.11 -9.80 -20.74
CA LEU A 7 -8.71 -9.82 -21.17
C LEU A 7 -8.34 -11.03 -22.04
N ARG A 8 -9.26 -11.99 -22.26
CA ARG A 8 -9.11 -13.01 -23.32
C ARG A 8 -9.43 -12.47 -24.70
N GLN A 9 -10.20 -11.39 -24.77
CA GLN A 9 -10.67 -10.80 -26.04
C GLN A 9 -9.96 -9.50 -26.37
N LYS A 10 -9.43 -8.80 -25.35
CA LYS A 10 -8.82 -7.48 -25.45
C LYS A 10 -7.51 -7.45 -24.69
N SER A 11 -6.60 -6.61 -25.13
CA SER A 11 -5.28 -6.44 -24.52
C SER A 11 -5.29 -5.52 -23.30
N THR A 12 -4.25 -5.60 -22.46
CA THR A 12 -3.97 -4.65 -21.39
C THR A 12 -3.89 -3.20 -21.90
N ARG A 13 -3.33 -3.00 -23.10
CA ARG A 13 -3.24 -1.67 -23.71
C ARG A 13 -4.62 -1.07 -24.02
N GLU A 14 -5.53 -1.89 -24.52
CA GLU A 14 -6.92 -1.44 -24.78
C GLU A 14 -7.64 -1.14 -23.48
N LEU A 15 -7.43 -1.95 -22.43
CA LEU A 15 -7.98 -1.67 -21.10
C LEU A 15 -7.50 -0.30 -20.59
N ASN A 16 -6.19 -0.10 -20.51
CA ASN A 16 -5.64 1.14 -19.99
C ASN A 16 -6.07 2.35 -20.85
N ALA A 17 -6.08 2.20 -22.18
CA ALA A 17 -6.56 3.25 -23.06
C ALA A 17 -8.06 3.58 -22.83
N ALA A 18 -8.89 2.58 -22.48
CA ALA A 18 -10.30 2.79 -22.16
C ALA A 18 -10.46 3.54 -20.82
N LEU A 19 -9.70 3.15 -19.79
CA LEU A 19 -9.71 3.82 -18.49
C LEU A 19 -9.17 5.26 -18.59
N HIS A 20 -8.08 5.46 -19.34
CA HIS A 20 -7.47 6.80 -19.50
C HIS A 20 -8.38 7.80 -20.23
N ARG A 21 -9.31 7.36 -21.08
CA ARG A 21 -10.32 8.26 -21.66
C ARG A 21 -11.24 8.90 -20.63
N LEU A 22 -11.32 8.32 -19.44
CA LEU A 22 -12.12 8.82 -18.31
C LEU A 22 -11.32 9.70 -17.35
N ASN A 23 -10.01 9.80 -17.53
CA ASN A 23 -9.15 10.60 -16.66
C ASN A 23 -9.62 12.08 -16.66
N GLY A 24 -9.74 12.64 -15.46
CA GLY A 24 -10.21 14.02 -15.27
C GLY A 24 -11.70 14.24 -15.55
N SER A 25 -12.46 13.21 -15.95
CA SER A 25 -13.89 13.35 -16.27
C SER A 25 -14.81 13.44 -15.04
N GLY A 26 -14.33 13.02 -13.86
CA GLY A 26 -15.19 12.85 -12.67
C GLY A 26 -16.14 11.66 -12.76
N ASP A 27 -15.98 10.77 -13.74
CA ASP A 27 -16.79 9.55 -13.90
C ASP A 27 -16.58 8.62 -12.69
N THR A 28 -17.67 8.13 -12.10
CA THR A 28 -17.70 7.21 -10.96
C THR A 28 -18.13 5.79 -11.36
N GLY A 29 -18.02 5.46 -12.64
CA GLY A 29 -18.46 4.19 -13.19
C GLY A 29 -17.79 2.98 -12.55
N THR A 30 -18.49 1.85 -12.63
CA THR A 30 -17.96 0.56 -12.16
C THR A 30 -17.46 -0.28 -13.32
N TRP A 31 -16.27 -0.86 -13.17
CA TRP A 31 -15.62 -1.72 -14.16
C TRP A 31 -15.36 -3.09 -13.54
N ARG A 32 -15.62 -4.14 -14.31
CA ARG A 32 -15.29 -5.52 -13.96
C ARG A 32 -14.34 -6.09 -15.01
N ILE A 33 -13.11 -6.38 -14.60
CA ILE A 33 -12.04 -6.87 -15.47
C ILE A 33 -11.88 -8.37 -15.23
N ARG A 34 -12.15 -9.17 -16.26
CA ARG A 34 -12.11 -10.62 -16.21
C ARG A 34 -10.87 -11.20 -16.86
N ASN A 35 -10.46 -12.38 -16.36
CA ASN A 35 -9.38 -13.19 -16.93
C ASN A 35 -8.02 -12.48 -16.98
N PRO A 36 -7.56 -11.88 -15.88
CA PRO A 36 -6.28 -11.18 -15.84
C PRO A 36 -5.07 -12.11 -16.01
N HIS A 37 -5.17 -13.38 -15.57
CA HIS A 37 -4.15 -14.43 -15.75
C HIS A 37 -2.70 -13.97 -15.51
N GLY A 38 -2.45 -13.14 -14.50
CA GLY A 38 -1.12 -12.61 -14.20
C GLY A 38 -0.60 -11.56 -15.19
N LEU A 39 -1.45 -11.00 -16.04
CA LEU A 39 -1.05 -9.92 -16.94
C LEU A 39 -0.52 -8.70 -16.17
N HIS A 40 0.46 -8.04 -16.77
CA HIS A 40 1.17 -6.91 -16.18
C HIS A 40 0.47 -5.58 -16.47
N THR A 41 0.76 -4.57 -15.65
CA THR A 41 0.38 -3.16 -15.88
C THR A 41 -1.12 -2.92 -16.08
N LEU A 42 -1.96 -3.70 -15.40
CA LEU A 42 -3.42 -3.51 -15.43
C LEU A 42 -3.82 -2.28 -14.60
N ALA A 43 -4.73 -1.47 -15.13
CA ALA A 43 -5.29 -0.28 -14.49
C ALA A 43 -4.21 0.70 -13.98
N VAL A 44 -3.17 0.95 -14.77
CA VAL A 44 -2.10 1.91 -14.47
C VAL A 44 -2.52 3.32 -14.84
N GLY A 45 -2.19 4.31 -13.99
CA GLY A 45 -2.41 5.74 -14.29
C GLY A 45 -3.88 6.14 -14.38
N VAL A 46 -4.75 5.49 -13.61
CA VAL A 46 -6.17 5.86 -13.54
C VAL A 46 -6.32 7.15 -12.74
N ASP A 47 -6.86 8.18 -13.35
CA ASP A 47 -7.11 9.51 -12.76
C ASP A 47 -8.62 9.85 -12.87
N ALA A 48 -9.45 8.97 -12.33
CA ALA A 48 -10.89 9.13 -12.20
C ALA A 48 -11.40 8.30 -11.00
N PRO A 49 -12.48 8.73 -10.31
CA PRO A 49 -12.99 8.05 -9.12
C PRO A 49 -13.81 6.80 -9.46
N LEU A 50 -13.22 5.92 -10.27
CA LEU A 50 -13.83 4.68 -10.71
C LEU A 50 -13.81 3.62 -9.61
N THR A 51 -14.76 2.68 -9.67
CA THR A 51 -14.70 1.42 -8.95
C THR A 51 -14.29 0.31 -9.94
N ILE A 52 -13.18 -0.36 -9.68
CA ILE A 52 -12.61 -1.36 -10.58
C ILE A 52 -12.41 -2.67 -9.82
N ASP A 53 -13.11 -3.72 -10.24
CA ASP A 53 -12.92 -5.09 -9.76
C ASP A 53 -12.13 -5.91 -10.78
N ILE A 54 -11.01 -6.49 -10.38
CA ILE A 54 -10.17 -7.37 -11.21
C ILE A 54 -10.32 -8.79 -10.70
N GLU A 55 -10.96 -9.64 -11.48
CA GLU A 55 -11.33 -11.01 -11.10
C GLU A 55 -10.19 -12.00 -11.35
N GLY A 56 -9.19 -12.03 -10.45
CA GLY A 56 -8.08 -12.99 -10.48
C GLY A 56 -6.71 -12.37 -10.20
N HIS A 57 -5.68 -13.20 -10.34
CA HIS A 57 -4.30 -12.80 -10.09
C HIS A 57 -3.79 -11.82 -11.13
N VAL A 58 -3.01 -10.84 -10.70
CA VAL A 58 -2.40 -9.82 -11.57
C VAL A 58 -0.87 -9.91 -11.51
N GLY A 59 -0.22 -9.42 -12.55
CA GLY A 59 1.23 -9.39 -12.65
C GLY A 59 1.83 -8.10 -12.11
N TYR A 60 2.96 -7.74 -12.66
CA TYR A 60 3.78 -6.58 -12.28
C TYR A 60 3.04 -5.25 -12.49
N TYR A 61 3.25 -4.30 -11.56
CA TYR A 61 2.85 -2.90 -11.63
C TYR A 61 1.34 -2.67 -11.82
N CYS A 62 0.49 -3.57 -11.31
CA CYS A 62 -0.95 -3.36 -11.32
C CYS A 62 -1.35 -2.18 -10.43
N ALA A 63 -2.31 -1.37 -10.86
CA ALA A 63 -2.78 -0.17 -10.16
C ALA A 63 -1.68 0.88 -9.89
N GLY A 64 -0.55 0.82 -10.58
CA GLY A 64 0.52 1.81 -10.47
C GLY A 64 0.00 3.21 -10.82
N MET A 65 0.49 4.25 -10.12
CA MET A 65 0.09 5.66 -10.29
C MET A 65 -1.43 5.90 -10.17
N ASN A 66 -2.16 5.03 -9.45
CA ASN A 66 -3.59 5.25 -9.20
C ASN A 66 -3.83 6.59 -8.52
N LYS A 67 -4.85 7.31 -8.98
CA LYS A 67 -5.29 8.57 -8.38
C LYS A 67 -6.83 8.57 -8.39
N TYR A 68 -7.43 8.56 -7.22
CA TYR A 68 -8.87 8.53 -6.96
C TYR A 68 -9.60 7.19 -7.10
N ALA A 69 -9.19 6.27 -7.98
CA ALA A 69 -9.94 5.03 -8.16
C ALA A 69 -9.89 4.12 -6.92
N ARG A 70 -10.97 3.37 -6.73
CA ARG A 70 -11.05 2.23 -5.84
C ARG A 70 -10.87 0.95 -6.67
N ILE A 71 -9.73 0.29 -6.50
CA ILE A 71 -9.36 -0.91 -7.28
C ILE A 71 -9.29 -2.10 -6.33
N THR A 72 -10.08 -3.14 -6.60
CA THR A 72 -10.02 -4.41 -5.86
C THR A 72 -9.48 -5.50 -6.77
N ILE A 73 -8.42 -6.17 -6.33
CA ILE A 73 -7.81 -7.33 -6.99
C ILE A 73 -8.25 -8.57 -6.22
N HIS A 74 -9.13 -9.37 -6.83
CA HIS A 74 -9.65 -10.62 -6.26
C HIS A 74 -8.65 -11.77 -6.49
N GLY A 75 -7.48 -11.68 -5.86
CA GLY A 75 -6.39 -12.63 -6.00
C GLY A 75 -5.06 -12.06 -5.53
N ASN A 76 -3.96 -12.69 -5.97
CA ASN A 76 -2.61 -12.24 -5.65
C ASN A 76 -2.13 -11.16 -6.63
N ALA A 77 -1.22 -10.32 -6.18
CA ALA A 77 -0.59 -9.29 -7.00
C ALA A 77 0.92 -9.55 -7.15
N GLY A 78 1.41 -9.36 -8.38
CA GLY A 78 2.84 -9.38 -8.71
C GLY A 78 3.61 -8.20 -8.11
N PRO A 79 4.92 -8.05 -8.43
CA PRO A 79 5.75 -6.98 -7.90
C PRO A 79 5.22 -5.58 -8.24
N GLY A 80 5.39 -4.61 -7.33
CA GLY A 80 5.06 -3.21 -7.57
C GLY A 80 3.56 -2.91 -7.67
N VAL A 81 2.70 -3.67 -7.01
CA VAL A 81 1.28 -3.30 -6.92
C VAL A 81 1.12 -1.94 -6.23
N ALA A 82 0.31 -1.05 -6.78
CA ALA A 82 0.09 0.32 -6.31
C ALA A 82 1.38 1.18 -6.20
N GLU A 83 2.43 0.83 -6.95
CA GLU A 83 3.65 1.63 -6.99
C GLU A 83 3.35 3.03 -7.53
N ASN A 84 3.95 4.08 -6.92
CA ASN A 84 3.68 5.49 -7.22
C ASN A 84 2.20 5.90 -7.07
N MET A 85 1.38 5.18 -6.32
CA MET A 85 -0.01 5.56 -6.06
C MET A 85 -0.08 6.97 -5.48
N MET A 86 -0.98 7.80 -6.00
CA MET A 86 -1.14 9.19 -5.57
C MET A 86 -2.26 9.36 -4.55
N SER A 87 -3.35 8.62 -4.71
CA SER A 87 -4.52 8.63 -3.82
C SER A 87 -5.48 7.49 -4.18
N GLY A 88 -6.67 7.46 -3.57
CA GLY A 88 -7.66 6.42 -3.77
C GLY A 88 -7.41 5.18 -2.90
N VAL A 89 -7.95 4.05 -3.30
CA VAL A 89 -7.83 2.79 -2.52
C VAL A 89 -7.46 1.65 -3.45
N VAL A 90 -6.45 0.88 -3.09
CA VAL A 90 -6.12 -0.39 -3.74
C VAL A 90 -6.23 -1.51 -2.72
N ARG A 91 -7.02 -2.54 -3.02
CA ARG A 91 -7.19 -3.72 -2.17
C ARG A 91 -6.76 -4.98 -2.91
N VAL A 92 -5.92 -5.79 -2.28
CA VAL A 92 -5.50 -7.11 -2.74
C VAL A 92 -6.08 -8.14 -1.77
N THR A 93 -7.00 -9.01 -2.23
CA THR A 93 -7.64 -10.01 -1.36
C THR A 93 -6.73 -11.21 -1.07
N GLY A 94 -5.67 -11.37 -1.82
CA GLY A 94 -4.61 -12.35 -1.60
C GLY A 94 -3.33 -11.69 -1.09
N SER A 95 -2.19 -12.27 -1.49
CA SER A 95 -0.86 -11.78 -1.14
C SER A 95 -0.26 -10.89 -2.24
N ALA A 96 0.62 -9.99 -1.85
CA ALA A 96 1.39 -9.15 -2.76
C ALA A 96 2.87 -9.56 -2.79
N SER A 97 3.47 -9.49 -3.97
CA SER A 97 4.88 -9.74 -4.17
C SER A 97 5.73 -8.54 -3.70
N GLN A 98 6.96 -8.44 -4.14
CA GLN A 98 7.91 -7.40 -3.73
C GLN A 98 7.43 -5.99 -4.12
N TYR A 99 7.89 -4.99 -3.38
CA TYR A 99 7.70 -3.56 -3.66
C TYR A 99 6.24 -3.08 -3.65
N ALA A 100 5.34 -3.77 -2.94
CA ALA A 100 3.96 -3.29 -2.81
C ALA A 100 3.93 -1.87 -2.21
N GLY A 101 3.24 -0.94 -2.86
CA GLY A 101 3.15 0.46 -2.43
C GLY A 101 4.47 1.25 -2.50
N ALA A 102 5.46 0.77 -3.28
CA ALA A 102 6.73 1.47 -3.44
C ALA A 102 6.52 2.92 -3.90
N THR A 103 7.23 3.87 -3.28
CA THR A 103 7.21 5.31 -3.62
C THR A 103 5.82 5.96 -3.66
N ALA A 104 4.79 5.31 -3.14
CA ALA A 104 3.43 5.83 -3.15
C ALA A 104 3.28 7.07 -2.24
N HIS A 105 2.52 8.07 -2.72
CA HIS A 105 2.41 9.38 -2.13
C HIS A 105 1.19 9.54 -1.22
N GLY A 106 0.16 8.74 -1.42
CA GLY A 106 -1.07 8.85 -0.63
C GLY A 106 -2.10 7.79 -0.97
N GLY A 107 -3.23 7.84 -0.30
CA GLY A 107 -4.28 6.84 -0.39
C GLY A 107 -4.06 5.65 0.53
N LEU A 108 -4.81 4.59 0.32
CA LEU A 108 -4.80 3.38 1.14
C LEU A 108 -4.55 2.13 0.29
N LEU A 109 -3.49 1.38 0.62
CA LEU A 109 -3.23 0.04 0.10
C LEU A 109 -3.54 -0.98 1.18
N VAL A 110 -4.48 -1.90 0.91
CA VAL A 110 -4.82 -3.01 1.80
C VAL A 110 -4.41 -4.33 1.16
N ILE A 111 -3.67 -5.16 1.90
CA ILE A 111 -3.27 -6.50 1.50
C ILE A 111 -3.80 -7.47 2.55
N GLU A 112 -4.77 -8.32 2.16
CA GLU A 112 -5.42 -9.25 3.10
C GLU A 112 -4.55 -10.48 3.40
N GLY A 113 -3.63 -10.82 2.50
CA GLY A 113 -2.61 -11.84 2.72
C GLY A 113 -1.28 -11.23 3.20
N ASP A 114 -0.19 -11.83 2.73
CA ASP A 114 1.17 -11.42 3.04
C ASP A 114 1.70 -10.42 2.01
N ALA A 115 2.67 -9.59 2.41
CA ALA A 115 3.49 -8.82 1.49
C ALA A 115 4.94 -9.29 1.57
N SER A 116 5.59 -9.35 0.41
CA SER A 116 6.98 -9.79 0.32
C SER A 116 7.96 -8.66 0.70
N SER A 117 9.21 -8.80 0.29
CA SER A 117 10.29 -7.84 0.60
C SER A 117 10.00 -6.43 0.12
N ARG A 118 10.49 -5.45 0.87
CA ARG A 118 10.43 -4.02 0.54
C ARG A 118 9.01 -3.47 0.34
N CYS A 119 8.02 -4.02 1.05
CA CYS A 119 6.70 -3.41 1.13
C CYS A 119 6.83 -1.98 1.68
N GLY A 120 6.26 -0.99 0.99
CA GLY A 120 6.35 0.42 1.38
C GLY A 120 7.73 1.06 1.23
N ILE A 121 8.65 0.47 0.42
CA ILE A 121 9.95 1.10 0.14
C ILE A 121 9.75 2.53 -0.37
N SER A 122 10.48 3.48 0.23
CA SER A 122 10.46 4.90 -0.14
C SER A 122 9.06 5.52 -0.20
N MET A 123 8.08 4.98 0.52
CA MET A 123 6.73 5.57 0.58
C MET A 123 6.78 7.01 1.07
N LYS A 124 5.88 7.85 0.54
CA LYS A 124 5.89 9.32 0.71
C LYS A 124 4.57 9.87 1.26
N GLY A 125 3.77 9.03 1.93
CA GLY A 125 2.50 9.45 2.52
C GLY A 125 1.35 8.46 2.39
N VAL A 126 1.53 7.37 1.64
CA VAL A 126 0.53 6.29 1.55
C VAL A 126 0.36 5.59 2.89
N ASP A 127 -0.86 5.12 3.15
CA ASP A 127 -1.14 4.18 4.21
C ASP A 127 -1.21 2.76 3.65
N ILE A 128 -0.44 1.86 4.25
CA ILE A 128 -0.39 0.45 3.85
C ILE A 128 -0.81 -0.41 5.04
N VAL A 129 -1.80 -1.27 4.84
CA VAL A 129 -2.25 -2.23 5.85
C VAL A 129 -2.10 -3.64 5.31
N VAL A 130 -1.30 -4.46 5.99
CA VAL A 130 -1.06 -5.87 5.65
C VAL A 130 -1.62 -6.74 6.77
N GLN A 131 -2.59 -7.60 6.47
CA GLN A 131 -3.17 -8.51 7.48
C GLN A 131 -2.22 -9.64 7.84
N GLY A 132 -1.41 -10.10 6.89
CA GLY A 132 -0.41 -11.12 7.08
C GLY A 132 0.95 -10.58 7.52
N VAL A 133 2.01 -11.22 7.04
CA VAL A 133 3.40 -10.88 7.33
C VAL A 133 3.99 -9.96 6.26
N VAL A 134 5.09 -9.26 6.61
CA VAL A 134 5.90 -8.52 5.63
C VAL A 134 7.32 -9.06 5.59
N GLY A 135 7.92 -9.02 4.40
CA GLY A 135 9.27 -9.55 4.18
C GLY A 135 10.38 -8.57 4.54
N HIS A 136 11.59 -8.97 4.17
CA HIS A 136 12.85 -8.26 4.40
C HIS A 136 12.81 -6.80 3.89
N MET A 137 13.41 -5.88 4.66
CA MET A 137 13.55 -4.44 4.35
C MET A 137 12.22 -3.73 4.05
N SER A 138 11.11 -4.14 4.64
CA SER A 138 9.87 -3.39 4.53
C SER A 138 10.00 -2.02 5.18
N ALA A 139 9.38 -1.00 4.58
CA ALA A 139 9.54 0.43 4.90
C ALA A 139 10.98 0.97 4.75
N PHE A 140 11.83 0.34 3.90
CA PHE A 140 13.17 0.86 3.60
C PHE A 140 13.08 2.29 3.02
N MET A 141 13.84 3.24 3.61
CA MET A 141 13.85 4.65 3.23
C MET A 141 12.45 5.31 3.18
N ALA A 142 11.51 4.81 3.97
CA ALA A 142 10.16 5.36 4.04
C ALA A 142 10.19 6.79 4.58
N GLN A 143 9.62 7.74 3.82
CA GLN A 143 9.69 9.17 4.14
C GLN A 143 8.52 9.60 5.03
N SER A 144 7.30 9.26 4.67
CA SER A 144 6.09 9.55 5.44
C SER A 144 5.01 8.52 5.15
N GLY A 145 3.90 8.58 5.90
CA GLY A 145 2.82 7.60 5.81
C GLY A 145 2.92 6.53 6.90
N ARG A 146 2.07 5.52 6.80
CA ARG A 146 1.95 4.48 7.82
C ARG A 146 1.99 3.09 7.19
N LEU A 147 2.80 2.19 7.76
CA LEU A 147 2.77 0.76 7.46
C LEU A 147 2.23 0.03 8.69
N VAL A 148 1.09 -0.64 8.54
CA VAL A 148 0.47 -1.49 9.57
C VAL A 148 0.62 -2.94 9.17
N VAL A 149 1.19 -3.75 10.07
CA VAL A 149 1.42 -5.18 9.87
C VAL A 149 0.73 -5.95 10.98
N CYS A 150 -0.32 -6.70 10.65
CA CYS A 150 -1.04 -7.51 11.63
C CYS A 150 -0.34 -8.83 11.96
N GLY A 151 0.56 -9.30 11.11
CA GLY A 151 1.43 -10.44 11.33
C GLY A 151 2.84 -10.05 11.78
N ASN A 152 3.82 -10.86 11.38
CA ASN A 152 5.23 -10.65 11.70
C ASN A 152 5.93 -9.78 10.64
N ALA A 153 7.01 -9.13 11.02
CA ALA A 153 7.90 -8.43 10.11
C ALA A 153 9.26 -9.14 10.01
N GLY A 154 9.78 -9.25 8.77
CA GLY A 154 11.08 -9.83 8.47
C GLY A 154 12.25 -8.95 8.90
N ASP A 155 13.44 -9.30 8.40
CA ASP A 155 14.70 -8.63 8.76
C ASP A 155 14.78 -7.19 8.20
N ALA A 156 15.57 -6.36 8.90
CA ALA A 156 15.89 -4.98 8.54
C ALA A 156 14.64 -4.11 8.32
N LEU A 157 13.61 -4.26 9.18
CA LEU A 157 12.42 -3.43 9.13
C LEU A 157 12.77 -1.96 9.32
N GLY A 158 12.26 -1.09 8.44
CA GLY A 158 12.37 0.36 8.55
C GLY A 158 13.79 0.90 8.44
N ASP A 159 14.68 0.20 7.71
CA ASP A 159 16.03 0.70 7.50
C ASP A 159 16.01 2.10 6.89
N SER A 160 16.75 3.03 7.50
CA SER A 160 16.89 4.41 7.02
C SER A 160 15.57 5.17 6.83
N LEU A 161 14.55 4.87 7.61
CA LEU A 161 13.26 5.57 7.51
C LEU A 161 13.34 7.00 8.09
N TYR A 162 12.49 7.90 7.59
CA TYR A 162 12.37 9.29 8.04
C TYR A 162 11.23 9.47 9.05
N GLU A 163 10.10 10.03 8.60
CA GLU A 163 8.95 10.35 9.45
C GLU A 163 7.81 9.31 9.35
N ALA A 164 7.99 8.30 8.51
CA ALA A 164 7.04 7.20 8.40
C ALA A 164 6.88 6.47 9.75
N ARG A 165 5.69 5.96 10.00
CA ARG A 165 5.37 5.18 11.20
C ARG A 165 5.08 3.74 10.80
N VAL A 166 5.71 2.82 11.53
CA VAL A 166 5.45 1.39 11.33
C VAL A 166 4.80 0.83 12.58
N TYR A 167 3.70 0.12 12.42
CA TYR A 167 2.97 -0.58 13.49
C TYR A 167 3.00 -2.07 13.22
N VAL A 168 3.47 -2.86 14.18
CA VAL A 168 3.55 -4.33 14.02
C VAL A 168 2.91 -4.98 15.23
N ARG A 169 1.95 -5.88 15.00
CA ARG A 169 1.32 -6.68 16.06
C ARG A 169 2.17 -7.89 16.43
N GLY A 170 2.74 -8.56 15.43
CA GLY A 170 3.54 -9.75 15.61
C GLY A 170 5.00 -9.49 16.04
N THR A 171 5.86 -10.45 15.76
CA THR A 171 7.30 -10.36 16.01
C THR A 171 8.01 -9.57 14.91
N VAL A 172 9.14 -8.95 15.24
CA VAL A 172 10.04 -8.30 14.28
C VAL A 172 11.36 -9.06 14.34
N ALA A 173 11.81 -9.60 13.20
CA ALA A 173 13.03 -10.41 13.14
C ALA A 173 14.28 -9.57 13.46
N SER A 174 14.39 -8.39 12.79
CA SER A 174 15.42 -7.40 13.13
C SER A 174 14.98 -6.01 12.65
N LEU A 175 15.54 -4.96 13.26
CA LEU A 175 15.36 -3.58 12.82
C LEU A 175 16.51 -3.18 11.87
N GLY A 176 16.19 -2.37 10.87
CA GLY A 176 17.19 -1.76 10.01
C GLY A 176 17.91 -0.59 10.68
N ALA A 177 18.87 0.01 9.96
CA ALA A 177 19.64 1.15 10.45
C ALA A 177 18.71 2.32 10.80
N ASP A 178 18.97 2.96 11.96
CA ASP A 178 18.21 4.10 12.49
C ASP A 178 16.73 3.81 12.82
N CYS A 179 16.26 2.58 12.74
CA CYS A 179 14.92 2.21 13.16
C CYS A 179 14.92 1.77 14.62
N VAL A 180 14.01 2.34 15.41
CA VAL A 180 13.88 2.01 16.84
C VAL A 180 12.41 1.85 17.22
N GLU A 181 12.16 1.06 18.26
CA GLU A 181 10.84 1.01 18.88
C GLU A 181 10.55 2.33 19.60
N LYS A 182 9.36 2.86 19.40
CA LYS A 182 8.89 4.15 19.97
C LYS A 182 7.70 3.93 20.89
N PRO A 183 7.50 4.76 21.91
CA PRO A 183 6.34 4.67 22.78
C PRO A 183 5.02 4.77 22.02
N MET A 184 4.08 3.87 22.32
CA MET A 184 2.72 3.90 21.83
C MET A 184 1.90 4.84 22.71
N LYS A 185 1.54 6.02 22.21
CA LYS A 185 0.72 7.02 22.89
C LYS A 185 -0.74 6.89 22.44
N ASP A 186 -1.69 7.44 23.19
CA ASP A 186 -3.13 7.35 22.86
C ASP A 186 -3.45 7.89 21.46
N LYS A 187 -2.83 9.00 21.06
CA LYS A 187 -2.98 9.53 19.68
C LYS A 187 -2.59 8.51 18.60
N HIS A 188 -1.59 7.65 18.87
CA HIS A 188 -1.15 6.63 17.92
C HIS A 188 -2.09 5.43 17.88
N LYS A 189 -2.70 5.10 19.02
CA LYS A 189 -3.75 4.06 19.07
C LYS A 189 -4.99 4.50 18.31
N GLN A 190 -5.47 5.72 18.53
CA GLN A 190 -6.61 6.30 17.81
C GLN A 190 -6.34 6.37 16.28
N GLU A 191 -5.13 6.79 15.90
CA GLU A 191 -4.71 6.80 14.50
C GLU A 191 -4.73 5.39 13.89
N LEU A 192 -4.21 4.40 14.59
CA LEU A 192 -4.16 3.01 14.16
C LEU A 192 -5.57 2.41 14.07
N GLU A 193 -6.43 2.64 15.07
CA GLU A 193 -7.83 2.21 15.07
C GLU A 193 -8.59 2.79 13.86
N GLY A 194 -8.43 4.09 13.62
CA GLY A 194 -9.04 4.75 12.46
C GLY A 194 -8.62 4.11 11.14
N LEU A 195 -7.32 3.85 10.99
CA LEU A 195 -6.77 3.24 9.78
C LEU A 195 -7.22 1.77 9.61
N MET A 196 -7.23 0.99 10.68
CA MET A 196 -7.74 -0.39 10.64
C MET A 196 -9.22 -0.43 10.26
N ASN A 197 -10.03 0.49 10.82
CA ASN A 197 -11.45 0.60 10.46
C ASN A 197 -11.63 0.96 8.98
N GLU A 198 -10.87 1.92 8.45
CA GLU A 198 -10.90 2.30 7.03
C GLU A 198 -10.48 1.12 6.13
N ALA A 199 -9.49 0.36 6.57
CA ALA A 199 -9.04 -0.85 5.88
C ALA A 199 -10.02 -2.03 6.00
N GLY A 200 -11.06 -1.92 6.84
CA GLY A 200 -12.01 -3.01 7.10
C GLY A 200 -11.41 -4.17 7.90
N ILE A 201 -10.38 -3.89 8.70
CA ILE A 201 -9.75 -4.89 9.58
C ILE A 201 -10.54 -4.99 10.87
N THR A 202 -11.00 -6.18 11.18
CA THR A 202 -11.73 -6.49 12.41
C THR A 202 -10.94 -7.47 13.28
N GLY A 203 -11.15 -7.40 14.61
CA GLY A 203 -10.56 -8.38 15.53
C GLY A 203 -9.10 -8.12 15.91
N ALA A 204 -8.55 -6.93 15.65
CA ALA A 204 -7.25 -6.52 16.14
C ALA A 204 -7.41 -5.30 17.05
N ASP A 205 -6.82 -5.38 18.26
CA ASP A 205 -6.79 -4.26 19.22
C ASP A 205 -5.51 -3.44 18.99
N ALA A 206 -5.64 -2.12 18.91
CA ALA A 206 -4.47 -1.23 18.75
C ALA A 206 -3.46 -1.37 19.90
N ALA A 207 -3.89 -1.82 21.07
CA ALA A 207 -3.03 -2.09 22.21
C ALA A 207 -2.06 -3.27 21.99
N GLU A 208 -2.35 -4.16 21.05
CA GLU A 208 -1.48 -5.31 20.70
C GLU A 208 -0.29 -4.90 19.80
N PHE A 209 -0.30 -3.68 19.26
CA PHE A 209 0.72 -3.24 18.31
C PHE A 209 1.86 -2.51 19.00
N ARG A 210 3.06 -2.73 18.51
CA ARG A 210 4.26 -1.92 18.79
C ARG A 210 4.48 -0.93 17.66
N ARG A 211 5.00 0.25 18.00
CA ARG A 211 5.29 1.31 17.04
C ARG A 211 6.79 1.46 16.83
N PHE A 212 7.19 1.59 15.57
CA PHE A 212 8.58 1.81 15.17
C PHE A 212 8.69 3.11 14.38
N GLY A 213 9.85 3.75 14.45
CA GLY A 213 10.14 5.00 13.77
C GLY A 213 11.63 5.34 13.84
N SER A 214 12.07 6.41 13.14
CA SER A 214 13.46 6.83 13.07
C SER A 214 14.01 7.25 14.44
N ALA A 215 15.23 6.84 14.76
CA ALA A 215 16.01 7.37 15.88
C ALA A 215 16.55 8.78 15.57
N ARG A 216 16.46 9.25 14.33
CA ARG A 216 16.96 10.54 13.84
C ARG A 216 18.48 10.71 14.01
N THR A 217 19.23 9.62 13.80
CA THR A 217 20.69 9.62 13.93
C THR A 217 21.42 9.67 12.59
N LEU A 218 20.77 9.18 11.51
CA LEU A 218 21.37 9.14 10.16
C LEU A 218 21.26 10.49 9.42
N TYR A 219 20.30 11.32 9.79
CA TYR A 219 20.01 12.56 9.08
C TYR A 219 20.16 13.77 10.02
N ASN A 220 20.81 14.82 9.54
CA ASN A 220 20.81 16.12 10.21
C ASN A 220 19.45 16.78 9.98
N PHE A 221 18.52 16.57 10.92
CA PHE A 221 17.26 17.30 10.91
C PHE A 221 17.54 18.78 11.26
N ASN A 222 17.08 19.70 10.42
CA ASN A 222 17.11 21.11 10.77
C ASN A 222 16.08 21.33 11.89
N VAL A 223 16.59 21.67 13.08
CA VAL A 223 15.77 21.88 14.30
C VAL A 223 14.74 23.00 14.09
N ASP A 224 15.05 23.98 13.23
CA ASP A 224 14.17 25.11 12.93
C ASP A 224 12.92 24.70 12.14
N ASN A 225 12.93 23.53 11.52
CA ASN A 225 11.80 22.96 10.79
C ASN A 225 11.21 21.71 11.46
N ALA A 226 11.54 21.44 12.72
CA ALA A 226 11.11 20.23 13.42
C ALA A 226 9.58 20.11 13.54
N ASP A 227 8.86 21.21 13.52
CA ASP A 227 7.39 21.27 13.61
C ASP A 227 6.70 21.07 12.25
N ALA A 228 7.44 21.11 11.15
CA ALA A 228 6.93 20.94 9.79
C ALA A 228 6.81 19.45 9.36
N TYR A 229 7.27 18.51 10.20
CA TYR A 229 7.31 17.07 9.88
C TYR A 229 6.48 16.20 10.84
#